data_8eca265921a3409e7fe9f6891ed0cc79
#
_entry.id   8eca265921a3409e7fe9f6891ed0cc79
#
_cell.length_a   1.000
_cell.length_b   1.000
_cell.length_c   1.000
_cell.angle_alpha   90.00
_cell.angle_beta   90.00
_cell.angle_gamma   90.00
#
_symmetry.space_group_name_H-M   'P 1'
#
loop_
_entity.id
_entity.type
_entity.pdbx_description
1 polymer ?
#
loop_
_entity_poly.entity_id
_entity_poly.type
_entity_poly.pdbx_seq_one_letter_code
_entity_poly.pdbx_strand_id
1 'polypeptide(L)'
;MTREIWIWQNVLSPHMASLARGLADGGHKVKYIAQKESLPERTELGWNIPSLGAAELVKCRTPAALRELAESATLSTEHIFQGFRGNGHLSEGYKVLSCRKIAFWLFMETVDNRGLKGLARRAYYRQAFARWTRSLKGVLAVGADMPKWLLECG
;
A
#
# COMPACT_ATOMS: atom_id res chain seq x y z
N MET A 1 4.68 -12.68 -19.19
CA MET A 1 5.82 -11.77 -18.89
C MET A 1 5.98 -11.63 -17.40
N THR A 2 7.15 -11.89 -16.85
CA THR A 2 7.47 -11.68 -15.42
C THR A 2 7.60 -10.17 -15.15
N ARG A 3 6.92 -9.69 -14.12
CA ARG A 3 7.02 -8.30 -13.64
C ARG A 3 7.66 -8.27 -12.27
N GLU A 4 8.29 -7.16 -11.92
CA GLU A 4 8.71 -6.87 -10.56
C GLU A 4 7.63 -6.02 -9.88
N ILE A 5 7.12 -6.49 -8.73
CA ILE A 5 5.99 -5.89 -8.01
C ILE A 5 6.40 -5.66 -6.57
N TRP A 6 6.28 -4.41 -6.10
CA TRP A 6 6.61 -4.01 -4.74
C TRP A 6 5.34 -3.62 -3.99
N ILE A 7 5.06 -4.34 -2.92
CA ILE A 7 3.90 -4.12 -2.06
C ILE A 7 4.36 -3.41 -0.79
N TRP A 8 3.89 -2.20 -0.58
CA TRP A 8 4.30 -1.32 0.52
C TRP A 8 3.23 -1.29 1.61
N GLN A 9 3.58 -1.79 2.79
CA GLN A 9 2.66 -1.93 3.91
C GLN A 9 3.30 -1.41 5.22
N ASN A 10 2.48 -0.86 6.12
CA ASN A 10 2.94 -0.52 7.46
C ASN A 10 3.28 -1.79 8.25
N VAL A 11 2.45 -2.81 8.12
CA VAL A 11 2.58 -4.08 8.82
C VAL A 11 2.28 -5.23 7.88
N LEU A 12 2.89 -6.37 8.13
CA LEU A 12 2.56 -7.60 7.40
C LEU A 12 1.11 -8.01 7.73
N SER A 13 0.23 -7.94 6.73
CA SER A 13 -1.19 -8.26 6.89
C SER A 13 -1.56 -9.54 6.13
N PRO A 14 -2.49 -10.38 6.65
CA PRO A 14 -2.88 -11.63 6.00
C PRO A 14 -3.39 -11.45 4.57
N HIS A 15 -4.20 -10.42 4.33
CA HIS A 15 -4.77 -10.14 3.01
C HIS A 15 -3.69 -9.80 1.97
N MET A 16 -2.77 -8.90 2.36
CA MET A 16 -1.70 -8.49 1.44
C MET A 16 -0.61 -9.55 1.31
N ALA A 17 -0.39 -10.36 2.34
CA ALA A 17 0.49 -11.52 2.25
C ALA A 17 -0.05 -12.57 1.27
N SER A 18 -1.37 -12.81 1.28
CA SER A 18 -2.02 -13.70 0.33
C SER A 18 -1.92 -13.17 -1.11
N LEU A 19 -2.08 -11.86 -1.31
CA LEU A 19 -1.87 -11.22 -2.61
C LEU A 19 -0.41 -11.37 -3.07
N ALA A 20 0.55 -11.09 -2.20
CA ALA A 20 1.98 -11.21 -2.50
C ALA A 20 2.35 -12.63 -2.93
N ARG A 21 1.88 -13.62 -2.17
CA ARG A 21 2.07 -15.04 -2.47
C ARG A 21 1.46 -15.40 -3.82
N GLY A 22 0.19 -15.06 -4.06
CA GLY A 22 -0.48 -15.37 -5.32
C GLY A 22 0.21 -14.74 -6.54
N LEU A 23 0.73 -13.52 -6.41
CA LEU A 23 1.51 -12.88 -7.47
C LEU A 23 2.87 -13.59 -7.70
N ALA A 24 3.54 -14.01 -6.62
CA ALA A 24 4.79 -14.73 -6.71
C ALA A 24 4.59 -16.14 -7.33
N ASP A 25 3.54 -16.86 -6.92
CA ASP A 25 3.14 -18.15 -7.49
C ASP A 25 2.77 -18.01 -8.98
N GLY A 26 2.24 -16.86 -9.39
CA GLY A 26 1.99 -16.47 -10.78
C GLY A 26 3.24 -16.11 -11.59
N GLY A 27 4.45 -16.31 -11.03
CA GLY A 27 5.72 -16.10 -11.71
C GLY A 27 6.23 -14.65 -11.72
N HIS A 28 5.70 -13.79 -10.87
CA HIS A 28 6.21 -12.43 -10.69
C HIS A 28 7.30 -12.37 -9.63
N LYS A 29 8.23 -11.40 -9.73
CA LYS A 29 9.17 -11.07 -8.68
C LYS A 29 8.49 -10.11 -7.70
N VAL A 30 8.20 -10.58 -6.48
CA VAL A 30 7.44 -9.79 -5.52
C VAL A 30 8.30 -9.44 -4.32
N LYS A 31 8.38 -8.14 -3.99
CA LYS A 31 8.91 -7.63 -2.72
C LYS A 31 7.77 -7.13 -1.85
N TYR A 32 7.68 -7.67 -0.66
CA TYR A 32 6.78 -7.17 0.38
C TYR A 32 7.58 -6.28 1.33
N ILE A 33 7.35 -4.97 1.25
CA ILE A 33 8.06 -3.97 2.04
C ILE A 33 7.21 -3.65 3.25
N ALA A 34 7.73 -3.92 4.45
CA ALA A 34 7.02 -3.70 5.71
C ALA A 34 7.86 -2.89 6.70
N GLN A 35 7.22 -1.99 7.43
CA GLN A 35 7.87 -1.29 8.55
C GLN A 35 7.92 -2.17 9.79
N LYS A 36 6.89 -3.00 9.99
CA LYS A 36 6.76 -3.95 11.11
C LYS A 36 6.23 -5.28 10.60
N GLU A 37 6.66 -6.38 11.20
CA GLU A 37 6.12 -7.71 10.86
C GLU A 37 4.77 -7.96 11.54
N SER A 38 4.63 -7.51 12.77
CA SER A 38 3.40 -7.61 13.54
C SER A 38 3.20 -6.35 14.39
N LEU A 39 1.98 -6.19 14.86
CA LEU A 39 1.65 -5.23 15.93
C LEU A 39 1.50 -6.02 17.24
N PRO A 40 1.97 -5.48 18.38
CA PRO A 40 1.85 -6.15 19.68
C PRO A 40 0.42 -6.66 19.96
N GLU A 41 -0.57 -5.83 19.69
CA GLU A 41 -1.98 -6.13 19.92
C GLU A 41 -2.46 -7.33 19.09
N ARG A 42 -1.94 -7.52 17.88
CA ARG A 42 -2.25 -8.68 17.03
C ARG A 42 -1.59 -9.96 17.56
N THR A 43 -0.36 -9.85 18.05
CA THR A 43 0.36 -10.97 18.64
C THR A 43 -0.34 -11.45 19.92
N GLU A 44 -0.80 -10.54 20.77
CA GLU A 44 -1.57 -10.84 21.98
C GLU A 44 -2.92 -11.52 21.66
N LEU A 45 -3.53 -11.19 20.52
CA LEU A 45 -4.74 -11.85 20.00
C LEU A 45 -4.47 -13.19 19.30
N GLY A 46 -3.23 -13.70 19.34
CA GLY A 46 -2.86 -14.98 18.74
C GLY A 46 -2.72 -14.95 17.20
N TRP A 47 -2.58 -13.79 16.59
CA TRP A 47 -2.40 -13.71 15.15
C TRP A 47 -0.99 -14.15 14.76
N ASN A 48 -0.91 -15.17 13.91
CA ASN A 48 0.35 -15.63 13.36
C ASN A 48 0.84 -14.67 12.26
N ILE A 49 2.17 -14.59 12.10
CA ILE A 49 2.79 -13.88 10.98
C ILE A 49 2.46 -14.67 9.71
N PRO A 50 1.78 -14.06 8.72
CA PRO A 50 1.38 -14.77 7.52
C PRO A 50 2.58 -15.10 6.64
N SER A 51 2.53 -16.27 5.98
CA SER A 51 3.53 -16.67 4.99
C SER A 51 3.40 -15.86 3.71
N LEU A 52 4.52 -15.43 3.17
CA LEU A 52 4.64 -14.74 1.89
C LEU A 52 4.92 -15.69 0.71
N GLY A 53 5.09 -17.00 0.96
CA GLY A 53 5.51 -17.94 -0.08
C GLY A 53 6.88 -17.58 -0.67
N ALA A 54 6.95 -17.44 -1.98
CA ALA A 54 8.18 -17.07 -2.71
C ALA A 54 8.43 -15.55 -2.77
N ALA A 55 7.53 -14.72 -2.21
CA ALA A 55 7.74 -13.27 -2.17
C ALA A 55 8.79 -12.89 -1.11
N GLU A 56 9.67 -11.96 -1.44
CA GLU A 56 10.74 -11.45 -0.58
C GLU A 56 10.19 -10.47 0.46
N LEU A 57 10.50 -10.67 1.74
CA LEU A 57 10.21 -9.69 2.79
C LEU A 57 11.35 -8.69 2.95
N VAL A 58 11.07 -7.41 2.70
CA VAL A 58 12.01 -6.30 2.89
C VAL A 58 11.56 -5.46 4.09
N LYS A 59 12.39 -5.42 5.14
CA LYS A 59 12.10 -4.67 6.37
C LYS A 59 12.67 -3.25 6.29
N CYS A 60 11.79 -2.25 6.15
CA CYS A 60 12.17 -0.84 6.11
C CYS A 60 11.58 -0.10 7.31
N ARG A 61 12.31 -0.08 8.43
CA ARG A 61 11.82 0.47 9.71
C ARG A 61 11.92 1.98 9.81
N THR A 62 12.74 2.62 8.98
CA THR A 62 13.01 4.05 9.06
C THR A 62 12.57 4.78 7.79
N PRO A 63 12.26 6.09 7.89
CA PRO A 63 11.97 6.90 6.71
C PRO A 63 13.14 6.92 5.70
N ALA A 64 14.38 6.90 6.18
CA ALA A 64 15.57 6.87 5.33
C ALA A 64 15.65 5.59 4.50
N ALA A 65 15.46 4.41 5.13
CA ALA A 65 15.46 3.13 4.42
C ALA A 65 14.34 3.04 3.36
N LEU A 66 13.16 3.60 3.66
CA LEU A 66 12.06 3.65 2.68
C LEU A 66 12.39 4.55 1.49
N ARG A 67 13.05 5.69 1.71
CA ARG A 67 13.51 6.58 0.63
C ARG A 67 14.56 5.90 -0.23
N GLU A 68 15.61 5.36 0.38
CA GLU A 68 16.68 4.65 -0.31
C GLU A 68 16.14 3.50 -1.17
N LEU A 69 15.24 2.69 -0.62
CA LEU A 69 14.60 1.63 -1.38
C LEU A 69 13.78 2.20 -2.55
N ALA A 70 12.98 3.25 -2.34
CA ALA A 70 12.21 3.89 -3.41
C ALA A 70 13.10 4.51 -4.50
N GLU A 71 14.28 5.00 -4.14
CA GLU A 71 15.29 5.50 -5.08
C GLU A 71 15.87 4.39 -5.97
N SER A 72 15.93 3.17 -5.49
CA SER A 72 16.39 2.01 -6.28
C SER A 72 15.34 1.46 -7.25
N ALA A 73 14.08 1.90 -7.17
CA ALA A 73 13.01 1.46 -8.05
C ALA A 73 13.27 1.84 -9.51
N THR A 74 12.77 1.03 -10.45
CA THR A 74 12.85 1.31 -11.88
C THR A 74 11.47 1.66 -12.45
N LEU A 75 11.42 2.22 -13.66
CA LEU A 75 10.17 2.52 -14.35
C LEU A 75 9.34 1.27 -14.68
N SER A 76 9.96 0.10 -14.73
CA SER A 76 9.30 -1.18 -14.98
C SER A 76 8.75 -1.86 -13.72
N THR A 77 9.07 -1.33 -12.53
CA THR A 77 8.57 -1.84 -11.25
C THR A 77 7.15 -1.37 -11.01
N GLU A 78 6.24 -2.29 -10.68
CA GLU A 78 4.89 -1.96 -10.24
C GLU A 78 4.84 -1.76 -8.73
N HIS A 79 4.24 -0.68 -8.28
CA HIS A 79 4.16 -0.33 -6.86
C HIS A 79 2.71 -0.34 -6.38
N ILE A 80 2.45 -1.04 -5.27
CA ILE A 80 1.14 -1.09 -4.62
C ILE A 80 1.31 -0.64 -3.18
N PHE A 81 0.74 0.51 -2.83
CA PHE A 81 0.80 1.04 -1.46
C PHE A 81 -0.49 0.77 -0.71
N GLN A 82 -0.38 0.48 0.58
CA GLN A 82 -1.47 0.67 1.53
C GLN A 82 -1.93 2.13 1.45
N GLY A 83 -3.22 2.37 1.49
CA GLY A 83 -3.84 3.68 1.33
C GLY A 83 -3.15 4.86 2.03
N PHE A 84 -3.70 6.05 1.96
CA PHE A 84 -3.04 7.26 2.46
C PHE A 84 -3.05 7.42 3.99
N ARG A 85 -3.87 6.66 4.72
CA ARG A 85 -3.99 6.77 6.18
C ARG A 85 -3.45 5.52 6.88
N GLY A 86 -2.93 5.74 8.10
CA GLY A 86 -2.45 4.63 8.94
C GLY A 86 -1.23 3.89 8.38
N ASN A 87 -0.53 4.52 7.44
CA ASN A 87 0.56 3.91 6.70
C ASN A 87 1.96 4.22 7.25
N GLY A 88 2.06 4.83 8.44
CA GLY A 88 3.33 5.16 9.06
C GLY A 88 4.20 6.05 8.15
N HIS A 89 5.42 5.60 7.88
CA HIS A 89 6.39 6.31 7.04
C HIS A 89 6.30 5.99 5.54
N LEU A 90 5.32 5.21 5.08
CA LEU A 90 5.18 4.84 3.66
C LEU A 90 5.06 6.05 2.73
N SER A 91 4.61 7.19 3.26
CA SER A 91 4.58 8.45 2.51
C SER A 91 5.94 8.86 1.94
N GLU A 92 7.04 8.45 2.56
CA GLU A 92 8.38 8.71 2.02
C GLU A 92 8.61 7.96 0.70
N GLY A 93 8.12 6.71 0.59
CA GLY A 93 8.20 5.93 -0.64
C GLY A 93 7.46 6.60 -1.80
N TYR A 94 6.16 6.89 -1.64
CA TYR A 94 5.41 7.46 -2.76
C TYR A 94 5.78 8.92 -3.09
N LYS A 95 6.35 9.69 -2.14
CA LYS A 95 6.96 10.99 -2.45
C LYS A 95 8.15 10.85 -3.41
N VAL A 96 9.07 9.95 -3.11
CA VAL A 96 10.24 9.67 -3.96
C VAL A 96 9.80 9.19 -5.34
N LEU A 97 8.92 8.19 -5.41
CA LEU A 97 8.42 7.67 -6.68
C LEU A 97 7.77 8.78 -7.52
N SER A 98 6.95 9.63 -6.90
CA SER A 98 6.30 10.76 -7.60
C SER A 98 7.30 11.77 -8.13
N CYS A 99 8.34 12.13 -7.37
CA CYS A 99 9.41 13.01 -7.85
C CYS A 99 10.14 12.41 -9.05
N ARG A 100 10.26 11.08 -9.10
CA ARG A 100 10.88 10.33 -10.20
C ARG A 100 9.90 10.00 -11.32
N LYS A 101 8.65 10.47 -11.26
CA LYS A 101 7.58 10.19 -12.22
C LYS A 101 7.26 8.69 -12.37
N ILE A 102 7.46 7.92 -11.31
CA ILE A 102 7.09 6.52 -11.21
C ILE A 102 5.69 6.46 -10.60
N ALA A 103 4.74 5.91 -11.34
CA ALA A 103 3.36 5.81 -10.89
C ALA A 103 3.14 4.58 -10.00
N PHE A 104 2.12 4.64 -9.13
CA PHE A 104 1.79 3.58 -8.18
C PHE A 104 0.29 3.35 -8.06
N TRP A 105 -0.08 2.19 -7.53
CA TRP A 105 -1.43 1.81 -7.16
C TRP A 105 -1.64 2.03 -5.67
N LEU A 106 -2.88 2.35 -5.29
CA LEU A 106 -3.30 2.28 -3.90
C LEU A 106 -4.17 1.05 -3.68
N PHE A 107 -3.90 0.30 -2.62
CA PHE A 107 -4.79 -0.72 -2.10
C PHE A 107 -5.61 -0.11 -0.97
N MET A 108 -6.93 -0.11 -1.10
CA MET A 108 -7.81 0.53 -0.13
C MET A 108 -8.99 -0.37 0.23
N GLU A 109 -9.16 -0.56 1.53
CA GLU A 109 -10.33 -1.20 2.12
C GLU A 109 -11.43 -0.19 2.40
N THR A 110 -12.64 -0.68 2.66
CA THR A 110 -13.82 0.15 2.96
C THR A 110 -13.54 1.17 4.07
N VAL A 111 -13.86 2.41 3.80
CA VAL A 111 -13.74 3.53 4.73
C VAL A 111 -15.09 3.82 5.37
N ASP A 112 -15.15 3.85 6.70
CA ASP A 112 -16.36 4.30 7.41
C ASP A 112 -16.63 5.77 7.07
N ASN A 113 -17.71 6.02 6.35
CA ASN A 113 -18.10 7.32 5.79
C ASN A 113 -19.26 7.99 6.55
N ARG A 114 -19.64 7.48 7.72
CA ARG A 114 -20.80 7.95 8.48
C ARG A 114 -20.51 9.23 9.27
N GLY A 115 -21.54 10.08 9.36
CA GLY A 115 -21.56 11.28 10.19
C GLY A 115 -20.47 12.31 9.84
N LEU A 116 -20.19 13.23 10.76
CA LEU A 116 -19.19 14.29 10.59
C LEU A 116 -17.78 13.75 10.33
N LYS A 117 -17.43 12.62 10.94
CA LYS A 117 -16.14 11.96 10.71
C LYS A 117 -16.02 11.46 9.27
N GLY A 118 -17.12 10.99 8.68
CA GLY A 118 -17.17 10.60 7.29
C GLY A 118 -16.96 11.78 6.33
N LEU A 119 -17.58 12.93 6.61
CA LEU A 119 -17.36 14.16 5.85
C LEU A 119 -15.90 14.60 5.89
N ALA A 120 -15.30 14.65 7.08
CA ALA A 120 -13.88 15.01 7.23
C ALA A 120 -12.96 14.03 6.48
N ARG A 121 -13.28 12.73 6.49
CA ARG A 121 -12.53 11.73 5.73
C ARG A 121 -12.65 11.96 4.23
N ARG A 122 -13.85 12.23 3.70
CA ARG A 122 -14.05 12.55 2.27
C ARG A 122 -13.24 13.78 1.85
N ALA A 123 -13.28 14.85 2.62
CA ALA A 123 -12.49 16.05 2.35
C ALA A 123 -10.98 15.74 2.32
N TYR A 124 -10.48 14.98 3.29
CA TYR A 124 -9.09 14.54 3.34
C TYR A 124 -8.71 13.71 2.09
N TYR A 125 -9.53 12.72 1.73
CA TYR A 125 -9.21 11.86 0.57
C TYR A 125 -9.33 12.61 -0.75
N ARG A 126 -10.28 13.53 -0.88
CA ARG A 126 -10.37 14.43 -2.05
C ARG A 126 -9.08 15.24 -2.23
N GLN A 127 -8.58 15.82 -1.15
CA GLN A 127 -7.31 16.55 -1.17
C GLN A 127 -6.12 15.62 -1.48
N ALA A 128 -6.09 14.43 -0.89
CA ALA A 128 -5.03 13.46 -1.11
C ALA A 128 -5.01 12.97 -2.56
N PHE A 129 -6.17 12.63 -3.13
CA PHE A 129 -6.28 12.24 -4.54
C PHE A 129 -5.87 13.39 -5.46
N ALA A 130 -6.34 14.60 -5.26
CA ALA A 130 -5.93 15.76 -6.05
C ALA A 130 -4.41 15.97 -6.03
N ARG A 131 -3.80 15.80 -4.85
CA ARG A 131 -2.34 15.91 -4.69
C ARG A 131 -1.56 14.87 -5.48
N TRP A 132 -2.05 13.63 -5.52
CA TRP A 132 -1.31 12.49 -6.07
C TRP A 132 -1.81 12.02 -7.44
N THR A 133 -2.79 12.70 -8.04
CA THR A 133 -3.42 12.32 -9.32
C THR A 133 -2.41 11.98 -10.42
N ARG A 134 -1.33 12.76 -10.55
CA ARG A 134 -0.32 12.55 -11.61
C ARG A 134 0.55 11.32 -11.41
N SER A 135 0.61 10.80 -10.17
CA SER A 135 1.43 9.64 -9.81
C SER A 135 0.59 8.39 -9.53
N LEU A 136 -0.73 8.53 -9.50
CA LEU A 136 -1.63 7.44 -9.20
C LEU A 136 -2.06 6.74 -10.49
N LYS A 137 -1.75 5.44 -10.61
CA LYS A 137 -2.27 4.57 -11.68
C LYS A 137 -3.74 4.22 -11.48
N GLY A 138 -4.14 4.07 -10.23
CA GLY A 138 -5.50 3.72 -9.84
C GLY A 138 -5.60 3.21 -8.41
N VAL A 139 -6.79 2.78 -8.03
CA VAL A 139 -7.08 2.23 -6.70
C VAL A 139 -7.58 0.79 -6.84
N LEU A 140 -6.95 -0.11 -6.13
CA LEU A 140 -7.40 -1.49 -5.92
C LEU A 140 -8.38 -1.46 -4.76
N ALA A 141 -9.66 -1.31 -5.08
CA ALA A 141 -10.75 -1.15 -4.13
C ALA A 141 -11.21 -2.49 -3.60
N VAL A 142 -11.28 -2.66 -2.28
CA VAL A 142 -11.78 -3.85 -1.60
C VAL A 142 -13.08 -3.54 -0.88
N GLY A 143 -14.11 -4.34 -1.15
CA GLY A 143 -15.46 -4.17 -0.62
C GLY A 143 -16.41 -3.51 -1.61
N ALA A 144 -17.69 -3.90 -1.53
CA ALA A 144 -18.73 -3.51 -2.49
C ALA A 144 -19.00 -2.00 -2.54
N ASP A 145 -18.87 -1.32 -1.40
CA ASP A 145 -19.16 0.12 -1.28
C ASP A 145 -17.97 1.02 -1.65
N MET A 146 -16.78 0.44 -1.76
CA MET A 146 -15.57 1.23 -1.97
C MET A 146 -15.54 1.98 -3.32
N PRO A 147 -15.95 1.39 -4.46
CA PRO A 147 -15.99 2.10 -5.74
C PRO A 147 -16.90 3.33 -5.69
N LYS A 148 -18.11 3.20 -5.11
CA LYS A 148 -19.04 4.32 -4.94
C LYS A 148 -18.44 5.43 -4.09
N TRP A 149 -17.83 5.06 -2.96
CA TRP A 149 -17.19 6.02 -2.07
C TRP A 149 -16.02 6.76 -2.73
N LEU A 150 -15.23 6.07 -3.56
CA LEU A 150 -14.15 6.69 -4.33
C LEU A 150 -14.67 7.74 -5.30
N LEU A 151 -15.76 7.46 -6.01
CA LEU A 151 -16.40 8.43 -6.91
C LEU A 151 -16.90 9.67 -6.16
N GLU A 152 -17.32 9.54 -4.90
CA GLU A 152 -17.70 10.67 -4.05
C GLU A 152 -16.51 11.52 -3.59
N CYS A 153 -15.30 10.96 -3.65
CA CYS A 153 -14.06 11.67 -3.29
C CYS A 153 -13.40 12.39 -4.47
N GLY A 154 -13.87 12.20 -5.70
CA GLY A 154 -13.38 12.86 -6.91
C GLY A 154 -12.60 11.94 -7.80
#